data_f6dbf3eb20ed9624c72a15fb5093bc7d
#
_entry.id   f6dbf3eb20ed9624c72a15fb5093bc7d
#
_cell.length_a   1.000
_cell.length_b   1.000
_cell.length_c   1.000
_cell.angle_alpha   90.00
_cell.angle_beta   90.00
_cell.angle_gamma   90.00
#
_symmetry.space_group_name_H-M   'P 1'
#
loop_
_entity.id
_entity.type
_entity.pdbx_description
1 polymer ?
#
loop_
_entity_poly.entity_id
_entity_poly.type
_entity_poly.pdbx_seq_one_letter_code
_entity_poly.pdbx_strand_id
1 'polypeptide(L)'
;ATIPTNVEDPAERVAVIAVTMAEGKQRHDLLPADLIVEAASLAPGLLALQAARLATNPRVANSGRTPANVTISNVPGPRDLLALGGAPVRHYVPVSTVVDGQGLNITVQSYRDTLDLGLVSCRELVPDLDRLAELHIEEFELLKELAAVAVAATTAE
;
A
#
# COMPACT_ATOMS: atom_id res chain seq x y z
N ALA A 1 -7.00 2.71 6.62
CA ALA A 1 -6.44 2.03 7.79
C ALA A 1 -5.39 2.92 8.43
N THR A 2 -5.20 2.79 9.73
CA THR A 2 -4.13 3.48 10.48
C THR A 2 -2.97 2.51 10.65
N ILE A 3 -1.74 2.99 10.45
CA ILE A 3 -0.55 2.19 10.69
C ILE A 3 -0.20 2.31 12.19
N PRO A 4 -0.09 1.20 12.93
CA PRO A 4 0.16 1.22 14.38
C PRO A 4 1.65 1.45 14.68
N THR A 5 2.14 2.66 14.44
CA THR A 5 3.55 3.04 14.68
C THR A 5 3.95 3.10 16.15
N ASN A 6 2.98 3.04 17.05
CA ASN A 6 3.16 3.05 18.50
C ASN A 6 3.27 1.64 19.12
N VAL A 7 3.16 0.58 18.32
CA VAL A 7 3.29 -0.82 18.78
C VAL A 7 4.74 -1.26 18.53
N GLU A 8 5.47 -1.59 19.59
CA GLU A 8 6.90 -1.94 19.50
C GLU A 8 7.11 -3.37 19.01
N ASP A 9 6.29 -4.32 19.48
CA ASP A 9 6.39 -5.73 19.09
C ASP A 9 5.96 -5.93 17.63
N PRO A 10 6.83 -6.46 16.73
CA PRO A 10 6.51 -6.67 15.34
C PRO A 10 5.36 -7.67 15.13
N ALA A 11 5.26 -8.73 15.93
CA ALA A 11 4.20 -9.73 15.79
C ALA A 11 2.85 -9.15 16.20
N GLU A 12 2.80 -8.39 17.30
CA GLU A 12 1.61 -7.67 17.73
C GLU A 12 1.20 -6.62 16.69
N ARG A 13 2.16 -5.90 16.11
CA ARG A 13 1.93 -4.92 15.05
C ARG A 13 1.24 -5.54 13.83
N VAL A 14 1.72 -6.70 13.38
CA VAL A 14 1.10 -7.45 12.27
C VAL A 14 -0.32 -7.88 12.63
N ALA A 15 -0.56 -8.37 13.85
CA ALA A 15 -1.90 -8.76 14.29
C ALA A 15 -2.88 -7.58 14.29
N VAL A 16 -2.47 -6.42 14.79
CA VAL A 16 -3.29 -5.19 14.80
C VAL A 16 -3.60 -4.74 13.36
N ILE A 17 -2.61 -4.78 12.47
CA ILE A 17 -2.80 -4.43 11.05
C ILE A 17 -3.79 -5.39 10.41
N ALA A 18 -3.67 -6.70 10.64
CA ALA A 18 -4.56 -7.71 10.06
C ALA A 18 -6.02 -7.48 10.46
N VAL A 19 -6.29 -7.19 11.74
CA VAL A 19 -7.64 -6.87 12.23
C VAL A 19 -8.17 -5.60 11.56
N THR A 20 -7.38 -4.53 11.55
CA THR A 20 -7.78 -3.24 10.95
C THR A 20 -8.08 -3.37 9.45
N MET A 21 -7.30 -4.17 8.73
CA MET A 21 -7.51 -4.42 7.31
C MET A 21 -8.76 -5.26 7.05
N ALA A 22 -9.04 -6.26 7.89
CA ALA A 22 -10.26 -7.07 7.80
C ALA A 22 -11.52 -6.21 8.00
N GLU A 23 -11.52 -5.33 9.01
CA GLU A 23 -12.61 -4.39 9.24
C GLU A 23 -12.78 -3.39 8.07
N GLY A 24 -11.67 -2.90 7.52
CA GLY A 24 -11.68 -2.01 6.36
C GLY A 24 -12.30 -2.67 5.13
N LYS A 25 -11.97 -3.94 4.89
CA LYS A 25 -12.54 -4.73 3.80
C LYS A 25 -14.04 -4.93 3.99
N GLN A 26 -14.49 -5.31 5.19
CA GLN A 26 -15.93 -5.46 5.47
C GLN A 26 -16.71 -4.17 5.22
N ARG A 27 -16.16 -3.01 5.61
CA ARG A 27 -16.80 -1.71 5.32
C ARG A 27 -16.87 -1.41 3.83
N HIS A 28 -15.84 -1.78 3.08
CA HIS A 28 -15.81 -1.59 1.63
C HIS A 28 -16.84 -2.48 0.93
N ASP A 29 -16.97 -3.73 1.37
CA ASP A 29 -17.95 -4.69 0.82
C ASP A 29 -19.41 -4.28 1.09
N LEU A 30 -19.64 -3.43 2.11
CA LEU A 30 -20.96 -2.85 2.42
C LEU A 30 -21.33 -1.66 1.50
N LEU A 31 -20.37 -1.10 0.77
CA LEU A 31 -20.60 -0.06 -0.22
C LEU A 31 -20.65 -0.69 -1.61
N PRO A 32 -21.85 -0.89 -2.20
CA PRO A 32 -21.95 -1.42 -3.55
C PRO A 32 -21.17 -0.53 -4.52
N ALA A 33 -20.23 -1.11 -5.26
CA ALA A 33 -19.43 -0.38 -6.25
C ALA A 33 -20.34 0.36 -7.24
N ASP A 34 -21.49 -0.21 -7.53
CA ASP A 34 -22.52 0.36 -8.39
C ASP A 34 -23.05 1.71 -7.92
N LEU A 35 -23.18 1.90 -6.59
CA LEU A 35 -23.63 3.19 -6.03
C LEU A 35 -22.61 4.30 -6.24
N ILE A 36 -21.31 3.98 -6.19
CA ILE A 36 -20.25 4.96 -6.43
C ILE A 36 -20.22 5.33 -7.91
N VAL A 37 -20.34 4.34 -8.80
CA VAL A 37 -20.41 4.55 -10.26
C VAL A 37 -21.68 5.29 -10.65
N GLU A 38 -22.82 4.93 -10.07
CA GLU A 38 -24.11 5.57 -10.34
C GLU A 38 -24.12 7.02 -9.81
N ALA A 39 -23.62 7.28 -8.61
CA ALA A 39 -23.47 8.63 -8.08
C ALA A 39 -22.51 9.48 -8.95
N ALA A 40 -21.42 8.90 -9.43
CA ALA A 40 -20.50 9.57 -10.34
C ALA A 40 -21.12 9.83 -11.72
N SER A 41 -22.00 8.94 -12.22
CA SER A 41 -22.68 9.10 -13.50
C SER A 41 -23.81 10.12 -13.46
N LEU A 42 -24.43 10.33 -12.29
CA LEU A 42 -25.48 11.34 -12.07
C LEU A 42 -24.90 12.75 -11.90
N ALA A 43 -23.63 12.88 -11.53
CA ALA A 43 -22.99 14.19 -11.42
C ALA A 43 -22.65 14.70 -12.83
N PRO A 44 -23.11 15.93 -13.21
CA PRO A 44 -22.62 16.56 -14.43
C PRO A 44 -21.09 16.55 -14.45
N GLY A 45 -20.47 16.12 -15.56
CA GLY A 45 -19.02 15.91 -15.64
C GLY A 45 -18.19 17.12 -15.19
N LEU A 46 -18.72 18.34 -15.31
CA LEU A 46 -18.12 19.56 -14.78
C LEU A 46 -18.10 19.59 -13.25
N LEU A 47 -19.12 19.09 -12.57
CA LEU A 47 -19.16 19.04 -11.10
C LEU A 47 -18.24 17.95 -10.57
N ALA A 48 -18.17 16.78 -11.22
CA ALA A 48 -17.23 15.73 -10.88
C ALA A 48 -15.78 16.23 -11.04
N LEU A 49 -15.47 16.93 -12.12
CA LEU A 49 -14.16 17.54 -12.35
C LEU A 49 -13.82 18.62 -11.31
N GLN A 50 -14.80 19.46 -10.93
CA GLN A 50 -14.60 20.46 -9.88
C GLN A 50 -14.41 19.82 -8.51
N ALA A 51 -15.17 18.79 -8.17
CA ALA A 51 -14.99 18.02 -6.94
C ALA A 51 -13.61 17.35 -6.87
N ALA A 52 -13.16 16.75 -7.98
CA ALA A 52 -11.81 16.20 -8.08
C ALA A 52 -10.73 17.28 -7.91
N ARG A 53 -10.89 18.45 -8.55
CA ARG A 53 -9.97 19.59 -8.39
C ARG A 53 -9.95 20.15 -6.97
N LEU A 54 -11.09 20.17 -6.28
CA LEU A 54 -11.15 20.59 -4.89
C LEU A 54 -10.49 19.57 -3.97
N ALA A 55 -10.68 18.27 -4.22
CA ALA A 55 -10.05 17.19 -3.44
C ALA A 55 -8.52 17.17 -3.60
N THR A 56 -8.01 17.57 -4.76
CA THR A 56 -6.58 17.67 -5.07
C THR A 56 -5.99 19.07 -4.88
N ASN A 57 -6.78 20.04 -4.34
CA ASN A 57 -6.30 21.39 -4.15
C ASN A 57 -5.24 21.44 -3.04
N PRO A 58 -4.02 21.96 -3.31
CA PRO A 58 -2.95 22.02 -2.30
C PRO A 58 -3.35 22.75 -1.00
N ARG A 59 -4.28 23.72 -1.08
CA ARG A 59 -4.80 24.42 0.10
C ARG A 59 -5.67 23.51 0.98
N VAL A 60 -6.40 22.57 0.38
CA VAL A 60 -7.21 21.56 1.09
C VAL A 60 -6.27 20.48 1.64
N ALA A 61 -5.28 20.06 0.85
CA ALA A 61 -4.26 19.11 1.26
C ALA A 61 -3.45 19.64 2.47
N ASN A 62 -3.05 20.91 2.44
CA ASN A 62 -2.30 21.56 3.53
C ASN A 62 -3.16 21.91 4.75
N SER A 63 -4.48 21.75 4.69
CA SER A 63 -5.37 21.98 5.84
C SER A 63 -5.30 20.90 6.92
N GLY A 64 -4.44 19.87 6.76
CA GLY A 64 -4.32 18.74 7.67
C GLY A 64 -5.51 17.76 7.62
N ARG A 65 -6.37 17.88 6.62
CA ARG A 65 -7.57 17.05 6.44
C ARG A 65 -7.45 16.11 5.23
N THR A 66 -6.25 15.69 4.90
CA THR A 66 -6.07 14.68 3.85
C THR A 66 -6.65 13.35 4.32
N PRO A 67 -7.39 12.63 3.49
CA PRO A 67 -7.98 11.33 3.84
C PRO A 67 -6.91 10.27 4.12
N ALA A 68 -5.71 10.43 3.57
CA ALA A 68 -4.56 9.55 3.78
C ALA A 68 -3.25 10.33 3.58
N ASN A 69 -2.23 9.96 4.35
CA ASN A 69 -0.89 10.56 4.27
C ASN A 69 0.04 9.77 3.34
N VAL A 70 -0.24 8.48 3.20
CA VAL A 70 0.52 7.53 2.39
C VAL A 70 -0.43 6.57 1.70
N THR A 71 -0.10 6.20 0.49
CA THR A 71 -0.77 5.09 -0.22
C THR A 71 0.11 3.85 -0.09
N ILE A 72 -0.48 2.76 0.41
CA ILE A 72 0.16 1.44 0.43
C ILE A 72 -0.69 0.49 -0.39
N SER A 73 -0.09 -0.11 -1.42
CA SER A 73 -0.76 -1.03 -2.34
C SER A 73 -0.05 -2.39 -2.35
N ASN A 74 -0.84 -3.45 -2.37
CA ASN A 74 -0.36 -4.81 -2.59
C ASN A 74 -0.99 -5.35 -3.87
N VAL A 75 -0.15 -5.63 -4.86
CA VAL A 75 -0.56 -6.10 -6.17
C VAL A 75 -0.12 -7.56 -6.35
N PRO A 76 -1.06 -8.50 -6.40
CA PRO A 76 -0.72 -9.89 -6.70
C PRO A 76 -0.22 -9.99 -8.15
N GLY A 77 0.97 -10.57 -8.31
CA GLY A 77 1.57 -10.82 -9.62
C GLY A 77 1.50 -12.28 -10.05
N PRO A 78 1.96 -12.58 -11.27
CA PRO A 78 1.95 -13.92 -11.81
C PRO A 78 2.89 -14.85 -11.05
N ARG A 79 2.45 -16.10 -10.92
CA ARG A 79 3.25 -17.18 -10.30
C ARG A 79 4.17 -17.89 -11.30
N ASP A 80 3.85 -17.75 -12.58
CA ASP A 80 4.63 -18.36 -13.66
C ASP A 80 5.79 -17.47 -14.09
N LEU A 81 6.84 -18.09 -14.60
CA LEU A 81 7.98 -17.37 -15.15
C LEU A 81 7.55 -16.62 -16.44
N LEU A 82 7.69 -15.33 -16.41
CA LEU A 82 7.49 -14.48 -17.58
C LEU A 82 8.76 -14.38 -18.40
N ALA A 83 8.61 -14.21 -19.71
CA ALA A 83 9.71 -13.94 -20.62
C ALA A 83 9.35 -12.73 -21.51
N LEU A 84 10.32 -11.88 -21.74
CA LEU A 84 10.23 -10.74 -22.64
C LEU A 84 11.29 -10.88 -23.73
N GLY A 85 10.86 -11.05 -24.99
CA GLY A 85 11.79 -11.25 -26.10
C GLY A 85 12.68 -12.49 -25.96
N GLY A 86 12.21 -13.55 -25.27
CA GLY A 86 12.97 -14.78 -24.99
C GLY A 86 13.86 -14.71 -23.73
N ALA A 87 14.03 -13.55 -23.11
CA ALA A 87 14.75 -13.39 -21.86
C ALA A 87 13.83 -13.56 -20.65
N PRO A 88 14.23 -14.32 -19.61
CA PRO A 88 13.42 -14.49 -18.41
C PRO A 88 13.34 -13.18 -17.62
N VAL A 89 12.13 -12.82 -17.19
CA VAL A 89 11.90 -11.70 -16.25
C VAL A 89 12.31 -12.16 -14.86
N ARG A 90 13.23 -11.46 -14.22
CA ARG A 90 13.73 -11.78 -12.87
C ARG A 90 13.00 -11.00 -11.78
N HIS A 91 12.68 -9.75 -12.04
CA HIS A 91 12.00 -8.85 -11.13
C HIS A 91 10.84 -8.16 -11.84
N TYR A 92 9.79 -7.87 -11.08
CA TYR A 92 8.63 -7.15 -11.57
C TYR A 92 8.35 -5.97 -10.63
N VAL A 93 9.21 -4.97 -10.71
CA VAL A 93 9.19 -3.83 -9.78
C VAL A 93 8.04 -2.90 -10.15
N PRO A 94 7.12 -2.61 -9.21
CA PRO A 94 6.02 -1.69 -9.44
C PRO A 94 6.51 -0.23 -9.34
N VAL A 95 6.02 0.62 -10.24
CA VAL A 95 6.23 2.06 -10.16
C VAL A 95 4.87 2.73 -10.14
N SER A 96 4.56 3.38 -9.03
CA SER A 96 3.30 4.10 -8.82
C SER A 96 3.53 5.62 -8.88
N THR A 97 2.48 6.39 -8.64
CA THR A 97 2.57 7.86 -8.60
C THR A 97 2.18 8.37 -7.23
N VAL A 98 2.72 9.53 -6.86
CA VAL A 98 2.21 10.35 -5.77
C VAL A 98 1.19 11.34 -6.31
N VAL A 99 0.22 11.70 -5.51
CA VAL A 99 -0.83 12.68 -5.85
C VAL A 99 -0.78 13.83 -4.86
N ASP A 100 -1.37 14.96 -5.24
CA ASP A 100 -1.47 16.12 -4.34
C ASP A 100 -2.10 15.74 -3.00
N GLY A 101 -1.45 16.13 -1.91
CA GLY A 101 -1.85 15.78 -0.55
C GLY A 101 -1.29 14.45 -0.02
N GLN A 102 -0.57 13.69 -0.84
CA GLN A 102 0.14 12.47 -0.44
C GLN A 102 1.59 12.55 -0.91
N GLY A 103 2.53 12.49 0.02
CA GLY A 103 3.96 12.61 -0.29
C GLY A 103 4.67 11.29 -0.56
N LEU A 104 4.01 10.16 -0.31
CA LEU A 104 4.62 8.83 -0.39
C LEU A 104 3.63 7.80 -0.93
N ASN A 105 4.10 6.97 -1.85
CA ASN A 105 3.43 5.77 -2.32
C ASN A 105 4.37 4.57 -2.14
N ILE A 106 3.86 3.52 -1.52
CA ILE A 106 4.54 2.24 -1.31
C ILE A 106 3.73 1.18 -2.01
N THR A 107 4.29 0.52 -3.02
CA THR A 107 3.62 -0.57 -3.72
C THR A 107 4.45 -1.83 -3.62
N VAL A 108 3.83 -2.93 -3.21
CA VAL A 108 4.42 -4.26 -3.18
C VAL A 108 3.81 -5.07 -4.31
N GLN A 109 4.66 -5.72 -5.11
CA GLN A 109 4.28 -6.60 -6.19
C GLN A 109 4.83 -8.00 -5.90
N SER A 110 3.96 -9.01 -5.81
CA SER A 110 4.45 -10.38 -5.77
C SER A 110 4.79 -10.87 -7.18
N TYR A 111 5.88 -11.60 -7.31
CA TYR A 111 6.26 -12.27 -8.54
C TYR A 111 6.92 -13.59 -8.20
N ARG A 112 6.29 -14.71 -8.61
CA ARG A 112 6.73 -16.05 -8.20
C ARG A 112 6.88 -16.14 -6.68
N ASP A 113 8.09 -16.28 -6.20
CA ASP A 113 8.49 -16.46 -4.78
C ASP A 113 9.16 -15.19 -4.22
N THR A 114 9.09 -14.07 -4.94
CA THR A 114 9.67 -12.79 -4.53
C THR A 114 8.59 -11.73 -4.28
N LEU A 115 8.96 -10.74 -3.48
CA LEU A 115 8.22 -9.49 -3.33
C LEU A 115 9.11 -8.36 -3.83
N ASP A 116 8.66 -7.68 -4.87
CA ASP A 116 9.32 -6.48 -5.35
C ASP A 116 8.63 -5.25 -4.75
N LEU A 117 9.43 -4.34 -4.20
CA LEU A 117 8.98 -3.15 -3.50
C LEU A 117 9.29 -1.91 -4.33
N GLY A 118 8.28 -1.11 -4.63
CA GLY A 118 8.41 0.19 -5.27
C GLY A 118 8.04 1.31 -4.31
N LEU A 119 8.97 2.25 -4.06
CA LEU A 119 8.73 3.44 -3.28
C LEU A 119 8.86 4.67 -4.19
N VAL A 120 7.82 5.49 -4.18
CA VAL A 120 7.80 6.76 -4.92
C VAL A 120 7.41 7.87 -3.97
N SER A 121 8.20 8.93 -3.92
CA SER A 121 7.94 10.05 -3.01
C SER A 121 8.24 11.41 -3.63
N CYS A 122 7.69 12.44 -2.99
CA CYS A 122 8.14 13.81 -3.19
C CYS A 122 9.45 14.02 -2.40
N ARG A 123 10.52 14.42 -3.08
CA ARG A 123 11.85 14.58 -2.48
C ARG A 123 11.89 15.55 -1.31
N GLU A 124 11.06 16.59 -1.37
CA GLU A 124 10.97 17.61 -0.32
C GLU A 124 10.27 17.08 0.93
N LEU A 125 9.37 16.09 0.80
CA LEU A 125 8.59 15.54 1.90
C LEU A 125 9.25 14.29 2.53
N VAL A 126 9.96 13.51 1.71
CA VAL A 126 10.67 12.30 2.16
C VAL A 126 12.08 12.31 1.55
N PRO A 127 13.01 13.09 2.13
CA PRO A 127 14.36 13.24 1.59
C PRO A 127 15.23 11.98 1.74
N ASP A 128 14.91 11.13 2.70
CA ASP A 128 15.63 9.92 3.09
C ASP A 128 14.91 8.63 2.64
N LEU A 129 14.37 8.63 1.41
CA LEU A 129 13.64 7.51 0.84
C LEU A 129 14.46 6.20 0.80
N ASP A 130 15.77 6.32 0.56
CA ASP A 130 16.67 5.16 0.54
C ASP A 130 16.73 4.49 1.92
N ARG A 131 16.78 5.28 3.01
CA ARG A 131 16.74 4.74 4.37
C ARG A 131 15.42 4.05 4.67
N LEU A 132 14.31 4.60 4.16
CA LEU A 132 13.01 3.96 4.29
C LEU A 132 12.96 2.60 3.57
N ALA A 133 13.59 2.50 2.40
CA ALA A 133 13.70 1.22 1.68
C ALA A 133 14.52 0.19 2.46
N GLU A 134 15.65 0.58 3.03
CA GLU A 134 16.47 -0.27 3.89
C GLU A 134 15.67 -0.79 5.10
N LEU A 135 14.95 0.09 5.80
CA LEU A 135 14.12 -0.28 6.95
C LEU A 135 13.01 -1.28 6.58
N HIS A 136 12.44 -1.20 5.37
CA HIS A 136 11.48 -2.20 4.91
C HIS A 136 12.13 -3.59 4.74
N ILE A 137 13.35 -3.64 4.25
CA ILE A 137 14.08 -4.90 4.10
C ILE A 137 14.46 -5.46 5.48
N GLU A 138 14.99 -4.63 6.37
CA GLU A 138 15.34 -5.03 7.75
C GLU A 138 14.12 -5.62 8.49
N GLU A 139 12.98 -4.93 8.44
CA GLU A 139 11.75 -5.38 9.11
C GLU A 139 11.17 -6.65 8.46
N PHE A 140 11.28 -6.79 7.14
CA PHE A 140 10.83 -7.99 6.44
C PHE A 140 11.65 -9.22 6.85
N GLU A 141 12.97 -9.11 6.96
CA GLU A 141 13.82 -10.20 7.42
C GLU A 141 13.50 -10.57 8.89
N LEU A 142 13.28 -9.59 9.75
CA LEU A 142 12.86 -9.83 11.13
C LEU A 142 11.52 -10.61 11.19
N LEU A 143 10.55 -10.22 10.38
CA LEU A 143 9.25 -10.91 10.33
C LEU A 143 9.39 -12.35 9.79
N LYS A 144 10.29 -12.61 8.87
CA LYS A 144 10.60 -13.96 8.39
C LYS A 144 11.17 -14.85 9.50
N GLU A 145 12.09 -14.30 10.28
CA GLU A 145 12.68 -15.02 11.43
C GLU A 145 11.60 -15.35 12.47
N LEU A 146 10.76 -14.40 12.83
CA LEU A 146 9.66 -14.62 13.77
C LEU A 146 8.66 -15.67 13.27
N ALA A 147 8.33 -15.64 11.98
CA ALA A 147 7.45 -16.62 11.36
C ALA A 147 8.07 -18.04 11.38
N ALA A 148 9.36 -18.15 11.12
CA ALA A 148 10.06 -19.44 11.16
C ALA A 148 10.04 -20.05 12.58
N VAL A 149 10.26 -19.23 13.61
CA VAL A 149 10.18 -19.67 15.02
C VAL A 149 8.76 -20.14 15.36
N ALA A 150 7.74 -19.38 14.96
CA ALA A 150 6.35 -19.74 15.23
C ALA A 150 5.95 -21.07 14.56
N VAL A 151 6.36 -21.30 13.31
CA VAL A 151 6.11 -22.55 12.59
C VAL A 151 6.81 -23.73 13.26
N ALA A 152 8.07 -23.56 13.70
CA ALA A 152 8.81 -24.60 14.39
C ALA A 152 8.15 -25.00 15.73
N ALA A 153 7.62 -24.03 16.46
CA ALA A 153 6.89 -24.29 17.71
C ALA A 153 5.59 -25.07 17.48
N THR A 154 4.84 -24.75 16.42
CA THR A 154 3.58 -25.44 16.08
C THR A 154 3.79 -26.87 15.58
N THR A 155 4.96 -27.18 14.99
CA THR A 155 5.26 -28.53 14.46
C THR A 155 5.82 -29.48 15.55
N ALA A 156 6.15 -28.96 16.73
CA ALA A 156 6.70 -29.72 17.85
C ALA A 156 5.63 -30.22 18.85
N GLU A 157 4.38 -29.83 18.67
CA GLU A 157 3.20 -30.32 19.38
C GLU A 157 2.49 -31.44 18.59
#